data_6bb727385b75d4177afc063afd309f92
#
_entry.id   6bb727385b75d4177afc063afd309f92
#
_cell.length_a   1.000
_cell.length_b   1.000
_cell.length_c   1.000
_cell.angle_alpha   90.00
_cell.angle_beta   90.00
_cell.angle_gamma   90.00
#
_symmetry.space_group_name_H-M   'P 1'
#
loop_
_entity.id
_entity.type
_entity.pdbx_description
1 polymer ?
#
loop_
_entity_poly.entity_id
_entity_poly.type
_entity_poly.pdbx_seq_one_letter_code
_entity_poly.pdbx_strand_id
1 'polypeptide(L)'
;MAGGRRGRAARWAAVAALVAVLIALPPVLRLLPASDAGVSAAKLRSRALATSALGFSGYAVSAGDLALPVTDQLSSVADLFSNRTSMRVWWRGPLDNRVDVVTAAGETGTHTGPGATWTWQYETATATRNAAHPLELPTPPDVLPSSLGRRLLSEATDAELSRVGARRVAGRDALGLRLTPSDAASSVRRVDVWADGRTGLPLQVEVFQKGAAKVALDARFLDLRLGMPDAAVTAFVPPPGATVREGREAEVVLEAGRRIRPVQLPATLVGLPRRALDGVPTGIGLYGRGVTLLAVAPVPDRLAFGLRDALSASPDAVTDELGTRVAAGPVAVMVVEPPGRGPYVLTGTVTLDALADAARRLPDLEPAK
;
A
#
# COMPACT_ATOMS: atom_id res chain seq x y z
N MET A 1 -22.81 41.11 57.49
CA MET A 1 -23.15 40.03 56.55
C MET A 1 -22.24 40.05 55.29
N ALA A 2 -20.91 40.01 55.40
CA ALA A 2 -19.99 40.10 54.25
C ALA A 2 -19.15 38.82 53.97
N GLY A 3 -19.25 37.78 54.81
CA GLY A 3 -18.41 36.57 54.70
C GLY A 3 -18.85 35.54 53.64
N GLY A 4 -20.13 35.48 53.26
CA GLY A 4 -20.68 34.44 52.37
C GLY A 4 -20.37 34.66 50.86
N ARG A 5 -20.09 35.89 50.42
CA ARG A 5 -19.80 36.21 49.02
C ARG A 5 -18.39 35.85 48.62
N ARG A 6 -17.41 36.07 49.50
CA ARG A 6 -15.97 35.74 49.26
C ARG A 6 -15.75 34.23 49.17
N GLY A 7 -16.44 33.41 49.98
CA GLY A 7 -16.31 31.96 49.93
C GLY A 7 -16.90 31.34 48.64
N ARG A 8 -18.00 31.90 48.11
CA ARG A 8 -18.57 31.46 46.81
C ARG A 8 -17.67 31.85 45.64
N ALA A 9 -17.14 33.06 45.61
CA ALA A 9 -16.23 33.51 44.55
C ALA A 9 -14.95 32.65 44.52
N ALA A 10 -14.36 32.29 45.64
CA ALA A 10 -13.19 31.43 45.74
C ALA A 10 -13.48 29.99 45.22
N ARG A 11 -14.67 29.43 45.50
CA ARG A 11 -15.11 28.12 44.99
C ARG A 11 -15.28 28.14 43.46
N TRP A 12 -15.90 29.17 42.92
CA TRP A 12 -16.03 29.31 41.45
C TRP A 12 -14.71 29.57 40.76
N ALA A 13 -13.80 30.32 41.36
CA ALA A 13 -12.45 30.49 40.84
C ALA A 13 -11.66 29.17 40.84
N ALA A 14 -11.80 28.34 41.88
CA ALA A 14 -11.18 27.01 41.91
C ALA A 14 -11.74 26.07 40.84
N VAL A 15 -13.08 26.08 40.64
CA VAL A 15 -13.72 25.30 39.55
C VAL A 15 -13.28 25.78 38.20
N ALA A 16 -13.24 27.08 37.97
CA ALA A 16 -12.76 27.65 36.68
C ALA A 16 -11.27 27.30 36.40
N ALA A 17 -10.40 27.34 37.43
CA ALA A 17 -9.02 26.93 37.31
C ALA A 17 -8.89 25.43 37.00
N LEU A 18 -9.67 24.58 37.66
CA LEU A 18 -9.70 23.13 37.38
C LEU A 18 -10.15 22.83 35.96
N VAL A 19 -11.22 23.49 35.50
CA VAL A 19 -11.71 23.35 34.11
C VAL A 19 -10.68 23.84 33.11
N ALA A 20 -10.01 24.98 33.39
CA ALA A 20 -8.94 25.49 32.54
C ALA A 20 -7.75 24.51 32.46
N VAL A 21 -7.35 23.90 33.59
CA VAL A 21 -6.32 22.85 33.63
C VAL A 21 -6.75 21.62 32.81
N LEU A 22 -8.01 21.16 32.98
CA LEU A 22 -8.53 20.00 32.24
C LEU A 22 -8.61 20.24 30.72
N ILE A 23 -8.89 21.48 30.31
CA ILE A 23 -8.89 21.87 28.89
C ILE A 23 -7.48 22.04 28.35
N ALA A 24 -6.55 22.62 29.13
CA ALA A 24 -5.20 22.89 28.71
C ALA A 24 -4.26 21.65 28.77
N LEU A 25 -4.52 20.72 29.68
CA LEU A 25 -3.65 19.55 29.91
C LEU A 25 -3.51 18.65 28.67
N PRO A 26 -4.60 18.28 27.94
CA PRO A 26 -4.49 17.43 26.76
C PRO A 26 -3.63 18.05 25.62
N PRO A 27 -3.78 19.32 25.22
CA PRO A 27 -2.93 19.92 24.21
C PRO A 27 -1.48 20.07 24.68
N VAL A 28 -1.23 20.42 25.97
CA VAL A 28 0.12 20.51 26.52
C VAL A 28 0.82 19.16 26.50
N LEU A 29 0.14 18.09 26.90
CA LEU A 29 0.70 16.73 26.82
C LEU A 29 1.00 16.28 25.39
N ARG A 30 0.26 16.77 24.39
CA ARG A 30 0.54 16.52 22.98
C ARG A 30 1.76 17.27 22.45
N LEU A 31 2.16 18.35 23.07
CA LEU A 31 3.35 19.13 22.71
C LEU A 31 4.66 18.54 23.28
N LEU A 32 4.57 17.63 24.24
CA LEU A 32 5.77 16.95 24.74
C LEU A 32 6.40 16.13 23.61
N PRO A 33 7.75 16.19 23.44
CA PRO A 33 8.44 15.38 22.45
C PRO A 33 8.15 13.89 22.68
N ALA A 34 8.03 13.14 21.60
CA ALA A 34 7.88 11.68 21.68
C ALA A 34 9.15 11.08 22.30
N SER A 35 8.96 10.08 23.16
CA SER A 35 10.08 9.36 23.78
C SER A 35 10.80 8.53 22.71
N ASP A 36 12.10 8.81 22.50
CA ASP A 36 12.97 7.99 21.65
C ASP A 36 13.68 6.94 22.51
N ALA A 37 13.24 5.71 22.38
CA ALA A 37 13.90 4.58 23.03
C ALA A 37 15.13 4.16 22.24
N GLY A 38 16.25 3.84 22.92
CA GLY A 38 17.50 3.36 22.31
C GLY A 38 17.42 1.97 21.68
N VAL A 39 16.42 1.75 20.81
CA VAL A 39 16.21 0.47 20.09
C VAL A 39 16.94 0.54 18.76
N SER A 40 17.74 -0.49 18.41
CA SER A 40 18.42 -0.56 17.11
C SER A 40 17.43 -0.69 15.95
N ALA A 41 17.85 -0.32 14.73
CA ALA A 41 17.04 -0.45 13.52
C ALA A 41 16.60 -1.91 13.27
N ALA A 42 17.53 -2.86 13.37
CA ALA A 42 17.25 -4.30 13.22
C ALA A 42 16.22 -4.81 14.25
N LYS A 43 16.36 -4.38 15.52
CA LYS A 43 15.40 -4.76 16.57
C LYS A 43 14.02 -4.17 16.34
N LEU A 44 13.95 -2.90 15.89
CA LEU A 44 12.67 -2.26 15.56
C LEU A 44 11.99 -2.93 14.38
N ARG A 45 12.75 -3.28 13.32
CA ARG A 45 12.27 -4.09 12.19
C ARG A 45 11.68 -5.42 12.67
N SER A 46 12.44 -6.17 13.47
CA SER A 46 12.00 -7.47 14.01
C SER A 46 10.68 -7.35 14.80
N ARG A 47 10.55 -6.29 15.64
CA ARG A 47 9.30 -6.00 16.34
C ARG A 47 8.15 -5.71 15.38
N ALA A 48 8.38 -4.88 14.35
CA ALA A 48 7.36 -4.53 13.38
C ALA A 48 6.82 -5.76 12.63
N LEU A 49 7.71 -6.66 12.22
CA LEU A 49 7.35 -7.90 11.53
C LEU A 49 6.55 -8.85 12.43
N ALA A 50 6.82 -8.87 13.73
CA ALA A 50 6.12 -9.74 14.69
C ALA A 50 4.67 -9.30 15.01
N THR A 51 4.20 -8.16 14.48
CA THR A 51 2.86 -7.61 14.80
C THR A 51 1.74 -8.11 13.92
N SER A 52 1.93 -9.12 13.07
CA SER A 52 0.92 -9.58 12.10
C SER A 52 -0.40 -10.03 12.74
N ALA A 53 -0.31 -10.71 13.88
CA ALA A 53 -1.47 -11.21 14.65
C ALA A 53 -1.89 -10.28 15.80
N LEU A 54 -1.28 -9.08 15.92
CA LEU A 54 -1.68 -8.13 16.96
C LEU A 54 -3.05 -7.56 16.64
N GLY A 55 -4.03 -7.80 17.52
CA GLY A 55 -5.40 -7.28 17.36
C GLY A 55 -5.47 -5.77 17.59
N PHE A 56 -6.21 -5.09 16.74
CA PHE A 56 -6.50 -3.66 16.89
C PHE A 56 -7.76 -3.25 16.11
N SER A 57 -8.30 -2.10 16.47
CA SER A 57 -9.30 -1.38 15.67
C SER A 57 -8.92 0.09 15.58
N GLY A 58 -9.39 0.79 14.56
CA GLY A 58 -9.04 2.20 14.40
C GLY A 58 -9.51 2.82 13.10
N TYR A 59 -9.01 4.03 12.88
CA TYR A 59 -9.26 4.81 11.68
C TYR A 59 -7.92 5.16 11.02
N ALA A 60 -7.77 4.76 9.76
CA ALA A 60 -6.58 5.01 8.98
C ALA A 60 -6.88 5.86 7.75
N VAL A 61 -5.88 6.55 7.27
CA VAL A 61 -5.92 7.24 5.97
C VAL A 61 -4.68 6.82 5.17
N SER A 62 -4.90 6.62 3.88
CA SER A 62 -3.85 6.55 2.88
C SER A 62 -4.03 7.73 1.93
N ALA A 63 -2.95 8.41 1.60
CA ALA A 63 -2.95 9.49 0.63
C ALA A 63 -1.75 9.31 -0.29
N GLY A 64 -2.00 9.17 -1.57
CA GLY A 64 -0.99 9.05 -2.61
C GLY A 64 -1.20 10.10 -3.69
N ASP A 65 -0.15 10.33 -4.45
CA ASP A 65 -0.15 11.21 -5.63
C ASP A 65 0.25 10.37 -6.87
N LEU A 66 -0.24 9.10 -6.90
CA LEU A 66 0.06 8.17 -7.98
C LEU A 66 -1.05 8.24 -9.03
N ALA A 67 -0.90 9.10 -10.02
CA ALA A 67 -1.77 9.13 -11.19
C ALA A 67 -1.42 7.96 -12.13
N LEU A 68 -1.82 6.74 -11.75
CA LEU A 68 -1.61 5.56 -12.59
C LEU A 68 -2.51 5.65 -13.83
N PRO A 69 -1.97 5.64 -15.05
CA PRO A 69 -2.75 5.50 -16.26
C PRO A 69 -3.23 4.05 -16.35
N VAL A 70 -4.44 3.80 -15.87
CA VAL A 70 -5.02 2.46 -15.82
C VAL A 70 -6.29 2.41 -16.68
N THR A 71 -6.58 1.20 -17.17
CA THR A 71 -7.87 0.90 -17.78
C THR A 71 -8.95 0.82 -16.70
N ASP A 72 -10.23 0.95 -17.08
CA ASP A 72 -11.39 0.87 -16.16
C ASP A 72 -11.36 -0.36 -15.25
N GLN A 73 -10.73 -1.44 -15.70
CA GLN A 73 -10.59 -2.71 -14.94
C GLN A 73 -9.65 -2.63 -13.74
N LEU A 74 -8.76 -1.64 -13.69
CA LEU A 74 -7.79 -1.44 -12.61
C LEU A 74 -8.01 -0.12 -11.85
N SER A 75 -9.13 0.56 -12.11
CA SER A 75 -9.45 1.85 -11.48
C SER A 75 -9.51 1.77 -9.96
N SER A 76 -10.10 0.70 -9.41
CA SER A 76 -10.16 0.49 -7.96
C SER A 76 -8.79 0.38 -7.30
N VAL A 77 -7.82 -0.25 -7.98
CA VAL A 77 -6.43 -0.33 -7.51
C VAL A 77 -5.75 1.04 -7.59
N ALA A 78 -5.95 1.75 -8.71
CA ALA A 78 -5.39 3.09 -8.88
C ALA A 78 -5.90 4.05 -7.80
N ASP A 79 -7.19 4.02 -7.50
CA ASP A 79 -7.82 4.88 -6.50
C ASP A 79 -7.22 4.71 -5.09
N LEU A 80 -6.79 3.49 -4.72
CA LEU A 80 -6.11 3.24 -3.44
C LEU A 80 -4.80 4.02 -3.29
N PHE A 81 -4.13 4.34 -4.42
CA PHE A 81 -2.82 4.96 -4.43
C PHE A 81 -2.82 6.41 -4.96
N SER A 82 -3.88 6.86 -5.65
CA SER A 82 -3.95 8.19 -6.27
C SER A 82 -4.71 9.22 -5.44
N ASN A 83 -5.62 8.76 -4.56
CA ASN A 83 -6.52 9.63 -3.81
C ASN A 83 -6.32 9.47 -2.29
N ARG A 84 -6.98 10.35 -1.54
CA ARG A 84 -7.10 10.18 -0.10
C ARG A 84 -8.18 9.15 0.21
N THR A 85 -7.77 7.98 0.69
CA THR A 85 -8.65 6.90 1.11
C THR A 85 -8.77 6.89 2.63
N SER A 86 -9.99 6.99 3.14
CA SER A 86 -10.32 6.93 4.56
C SER A 86 -10.87 5.55 4.91
N MET A 87 -10.31 4.91 5.94
CA MET A 87 -10.59 3.51 6.26
C MET A 87 -10.93 3.33 7.74
N ARG A 88 -12.03 2.62 8.02
CA ARG A 88 -12.30 2.01 9.33
C ARG A 88 -11.73 0.62 9.34
N VAL A 89 -11.09 0.21 10.43
CA VAL A 89 -10.31 -1.02 10.48
C VAL A 89 -10.64 -1.83 11.72
N TRP A 90 -10.86 -3.12 11.56
CA TRP A 90 -10.92 -4.14 12.60
C TRP A 90 -9.99 -5.28 12.19
N TRP A 91 -8.88 -5.42 12.89
CA TRP A 91 -7.82 -6.35 12.57
C TRP A 91 -7.68 -7.42 13.66
N ARG A 92 -7.85 -8.67 13.30
CA ARG A 92 -7.62 -9.85 14.14
C ARG A 92 -6.42 -10.64 13.64
N GLY A 93 -6.08 -10.51 12.36
CA GLY A 93 -4.96 -11.16 11.69
C GLY A 93 -5.00 -10.97 10.18
N PRO A 94 -3.96 -11.45 9.48
CA PRO A 94 -3.87 -11.32 8.01
C PRO A 94 -5.05 -11.98 7.27
N LEU A 95 -5.58 -13.08 7.80
CA LEU A 95 -6.72 -13.83 7.23
C LEU A 95 -8.01 -13.65 8.06
N ASP A 96 -8.08 -12.63 8.90
CA ASP A 96 -9.25 -12.32 9.71
C ASP A 96 -9.26 -10.82 10.00
N ASN A 97 -9.82 -10.05 9.07
CA ASN A 97 -9.91 -8.61 9.22
C ASN A 97 -11.06 -8.03 8.40
N ARG A 98 -11.46 -6.82 8.77
CA ARG A 98 -12.42 -5.99 8.05
C ARG A 98 -11.86 -4.59 7.89
N VAL A 99 -11.93 -4.07 6.66
CA VAL A 99 -11.57 -2.70 6.31
C VAL A 99 -12.69 -2.09 5.48
N ASP A 100 -13.30 -1.04 6.02
CA ASP A 100 -14.34 -0.30 5.32
C ASP A 100 -13.75 1.00 4.78
N VAL A 101 -13.79 1.16 3.46
CA VAL A 101 -13.44 2.40 2.76
C VAL A 101 -14.67 3.29 2.73
N VAL A 102 -14.52 4.52 3.23
CA VAL A 102 -15.59 5.52 3.29
C VAL A 102 -15.26 6.64 2.30
N THR A 103 -16.16 6.86 1.35
CA THR A 103 -16.06 7.93 0.34
C THR A 103 -17.32 8.80 0.38
N ALA A 104 -17.29 9.90 -0.38
CA ALA A 104 -18.50 10.73 -0.56
C ALA A 104 -19.62 10.00 -1.34
N ALA A 105 -19.26 8.99 -2.15
CA ALA A 105 -20.19 8.21 -2.97
C ALA A 105 -20.75 7.01 -2.23
N GLY A 106 -20.19 6.64 -1.07
CA GLY A 106 -20.69 5.51 -0.28
C GLY A 106 -19.60 4.78 0.50
N GLU A 107 -19.94 3.57 0.94
CA GLU A 107 -19.08 2.74 1.77
C GLU A 107 -18.87 1.36 1.12
N THR A 108 -17.62 0.91 1.09
CA THR A 108 -17.25 -0.43 0.64
C THR A 108 -16.49 -1.16 1.73
N GLY A 109 -17.04 -2.27 2.22
CA GLY A 109 -16.42 -3.15 3.20
C GLY A 109 -15.62 -4.25 2.54
N THR A 110 -14.36 -4.44 2.95
CA THR A 110 -13.53 -5.60 2.59
C THR A 110 -13.39 -6.49 3.81
N HIS A 111 -13.85 -7.73 3.71
CA HIS A 111 -13.77 -8.74 4.76
C HIS A 111 -12.85 -9.87 4.30
N THR A 112 -11.68 -9.97 4.92
CA THR A 112 -10.71 -11.04 4.63
C THR A 112 -10.95 -12.21 5.58
N GLY A 113 -11.19 -13.38 5.00
CA GLY A 113 -11.39 -14.61 5.74
C GLY A 113 -10.59 -15.78 5.17
N PRO A 114 -10.58 -16.95 5.83
CA PRO A 114 -9.96 -18.15 5.31
C PRO A 114 -10.55 -18.54 3.95
N GLY A 115 -9.69 -18.54 2.90
CA GLY A 115 -10.03 -19.01 1.55
C GLY A 115 -10.78 -18.03 0.66
N ALA A 116 -11.21 -16.87 1.14
CA ALA A 116 -11.80 -15.85 0.30
C ALA A 116 -11.79 -14.47 0.96
N THR A 117 -11.77 -13.45 0.12
CA THR A 117 -12.02 -12.07 0.52
C THR A 117 -13.36 -11.64 -0.06
N TRP A 118 -14.22 -11.07 0.80
CA TRP A 118 -15.50 -10.51 0.39
C TRP A 118 -15.41 -9.00 0.30
N THR A 119 -15.95 -8.44 -0.79
CA THR A 119 -16.17 -7.01 -0.95
C THR A 119 -17.66 -6.74 -0.88
N TRP A 120 -18.09 -5.89 0.03
CA TRP A 120 -19.48 -5.49 0.23
C TRP A 120 -19.68 -4.04 -0.15
N GLN A 121 -20.49 -3.79 -1.16
CA GLN A 121 -20.92 -2.45 -1.58
C GLN A 121 -22.29 -2.15 -0.98
N TYR A 122 -22.33 -1.22 -0.03
CA TYR A 122 -23.54 -0.92 0.74
C TYR A 122 -24.67 -0.32 -0.12
N GLU A 123 -24.31 0.59 -1.05
CA GLU A 123 -25.27 1.34 -1.87
C GLU A 123 -26.00 0.46 -2.87
N THR A 124 -25.32 -0.56 -3.37
CA THR A 124 -25.87 -1.47 -4.39
C THR A 124 -26.29 -2.82 -3.81
N ALA A 125 -26.13 -3.00 -2.50
CA ALA A 125 -26.36 -4.28 -1.81
C ALA A 125 -25.70 -5.46 -2.56
N THR A 126 -24.45 -5.26 -3.01
CA THR A 126 -23.69 -6.25 -3.79
C THR A 126 -22.54 -6.83 -2.98
N ALA A 127 -22.50 -8.15 -2.86
CA ALA A 127 -21.43 -8.92 -2.25
C ALA A 127 -20.61 -9.62 -3.34
N THR A 128 -19.33 -9.27 -3.47
CA THR A 128 -18.41 -9.94 -4.40
C THR A 128 -17.47 -10.84 -3.62
N ARG A 129 -17.40 -12.12 -3.98
CA ARG A 129 -16.51 -13.10 -3.39
C ARG A 129 -15.27 -13.24 -4.28
N ASN A 130 -14.09 -12.95 -3.74
CA ASN A 130 -12.81 -13.16 -4.40
C ASN A 130 -12.13 -14.37 -3.75
N ALA A 131 -11.96 -15.46 -4.49
CA ALA A 131 -11.19 -16.61 -4.02
C ALA A 131 -9.70 -16.23 -3.94
N ALA A 132 -8.95 -16.84 -3.02
CA ALA A 132 -7.51 -16.64 -2.94
C ALA A 132 -6.82 -17.14 -4.22
N HIS A 133 -5.96 -16.31 -4.79
CA HIS A 133 -5.21 -16.60 -6.00
C HIS A 133 -3.71 -16.36 -5.79
N PRO A 134 -2.82 -17.05 -6.53
CA PRO A 134 -1.37 -16.81 -6.46
C PRO A 134 -0.95 -15.38 -6.83
N LEU A 135 -1.76 -14.70 -7.64
CA LEU A 135 -1.59 -13.30 -8.02
C LEU A 135 -2.82 -12.53 -7.54
N GLU A 136 -2.66 -11.79 -6.46
CA GLU A 136 -3.72 -10.94 -5.91
C GLU A 136 -3.44 -9.48 -6.22
N LEU A 137 -4.47 -8.75 -6.62
CA LEU A 137 -4.40 -7.30 -6.75
C LEU A 137 -4.44 -6.65 -5.35
N PRO A 138 -3.78 -5.50 -5.15
CA PRO A 138 -3.86 -4.78 -3.89
C PRO A 138 -5.29 -4.44 -3.48
N THR A 139 -5.58 -4.65 -2.21
CA THR A 139 -6.86 -4.38 -1.56
C THR A 139 -6.71 -3.35 -0.44
N PRO A 140 -7.79 -2.75 0.11
CA PRO A 140 -7.70 -1.79 1.19
C PRO A 140 -6.87 -2.24 2.41
N PRO A 141 -6.92 -3.50 2.89
CA PRO A 141 -6.01 -4.02 3.90
C PRO A 141 -4.51 -3.87 3.61
N ASP A 142 -4.10 -3.88 2.34
CA ASP A 142 -2.69 -3.81 1.95
C ASP A 142 -2.09 -2.42 2.10
N VAL A 143 -2.91 -1.37 2.00
CA VAL A 143 -2.47 0.03 2.17
C VAL A 143 -2.57 0.52 3.61
N LEU A 144 -3.04 -0.31 4.55
CA LEU A 144 -2.96 0.01 5.97
C LEU A 144 -1.50 0.19 6.40
N PRO A 145 -1.17 1.18 7.23
CA PRO A 145 0.21 1.39 7.67
C PRO A 145 0.83 0.15 8.31
N SER A 146 0.04 -0.65 9.04
CA SER A 146 0.48 -1.90 9.66
C SER A 146 0.87 -2.96 8.63
N SER A 147 0.06 -3.17 7.59
CA SER A 147 0.32 -4.17 6.54
C SER A 147 1.41 -3.70 5.60
N LEU A 148 1.29 -2.46 5.10
CA LEU A 148 2.27 -1.84 4.21
C LEU A 148 3.66 -1.79 4.85
N GLY A 149 3.75 -1.35 6.12
CA GLY A 149 5.02 -1.28 6.84
C GLY A 149 5.69 -2.65 6.99
N ARG A 150 4.92 -3.69 7.36
CA ARG A 150 5.45 -5.07 7.42
C ARG A 150 5.93 -5.55 6.06
N ARG A 151 5.13 -5.36 5.01
CA ARG A 151 5.47 -5.78 3.65
C ARG A 151 6.76 -5.13 3.16
N LEU A 152 6.90 -3.82 3.29
CA LEU A 152 8.09 -3.08 2.83
C LEU A 152 9.35 -3.43 3.65
N LEU A 153 9.19 -3.79 4.94
CA LEU A 153 10.30 -4.18 5.81
C LEU A 153 10.65 -5.67 5.72
N SER A 154 9.80 -6.52 5.13
CA SER A 154 9.96 -7.98 5.17
C SER A 154 11.28 -8.45 4.56
N GLU A 155 11.68 -7.89 3.44
CA GLU A 155 12.88 -8.26 2.69
C GLU A 155 14.02 -7.22 2.82
N ALA A 156 13.88 -6.21 3.68
CA ALA A 156 14.92 -5.22 3.93
C ALA A 156 16.11 -5.87 4.63
N THR A 157 17.33 -5.53 4.20
CA THR A 157 18.56 -5.92 4.89
C THR A 157 18.93 -4.90 5.97
N ASP A 158 19.71 -5.32 6.95
CA ASP A 158 20.14 -4.43 8.03
C ASP A 158 20.98 -3.24 7.51
N ALA A 159 21.71 -3.42 6.40
CA ALA A 159 22.49 -2.37 5.75
C ALA A 159 21.61 -1.27 5.13
N GLU A 160 20.36 -1.59 4.77
CA GLU A 160 19.40 -0.63 4.21
C GLU A 160 18.64 0.14 5.30
N LEU A 161 18.81 -0.24 6.59
CA LEU A 161 18.01 0.28 7.69
C LEU A 161 18.78 1.25 8.57
N SER A 162 18.12 2.34 8.95
CA SER A 162 18.64 3.33 9.92
C SER A 162 17.52 3.86 10.80
N ARG A 163 17.89 4.36 12.00
CA ARG A 163 16.95 5.05 12.90
C ARG A 163 16.82 6.53 12.49
N VAL A 164 15.61 7.07 12.63
CA VAL A 164 15.30 8.49 12.28
C VAL A 164 14.53 9.24 13.38
N GLY A 165 14.84 8.94 14.65
CA GLY A 165 14.24 9.61 15.81
C GLY A 165 12.86 9.06 16.19
N ALA A 166 12.02 9.91 16.82
CA ALA A 166 10.69 9.56 17.29
C ALA A 166 9.70 10.70 17.04
N ARG A 167 8.40 10.36 16.87
CA ARG A 167 7.29 11.32 16.77
C ARG A 167 5.99 10.74 17.31
N ARG A 168 4.94 11.55 17.45
CA ARG A 168 3.61 11.06 17.81
C ARG A 168 2.78 10.75 16.58
N VAL A 169 2.19 9.53 16.57
CA VAL A 169 1.23 9.10 15.55
C VAL A 169 0.03 8.47 16.27
N ALA A 170 -1.18 8.86 15.93
CA ALA A 170 -2.41 8.41 16.59
C ALA A 170 -2.34 8.49 18.14
N GLY A 171 -1.72 9.56 18.67
CA GLY A 171 -1.56 9.76 20.13
C GLY A 171 -0.50 8.87 20.80
N ARG A 172 0.28 8.09 20.05
CA ARG A 172 1.27 7.12 20.53
C ARG A 172 2.71 7.56 20.18
N ASP A 173 3.65 7.24 21.03
CA ASP A 173 5.07 7.46 20.72
C ASP A 173 5.52 6.44 19.67
N ALA A 174 5.91 6.93 18.51
CA ALA A 174 6.35 6.13 17.37
C ALA A 174 7.83 6.33 17.11
N LEU A 175 8.57 5.24 16.99
CA LEU A 175 9.99 5.20 16.68
C LEU A 175 10.19 5.13 15.17
N GLY A 176 11.03 6.00 14.62
CA GLY A 176 11.28 6.07 13.20
C GLY A 176 12.32 5.05 12.73
N LEU A 177 11.98 4.33 11.68
CA LEU A 177 12.85 3.40 10.95
C LEU A 177 12.85 3.80 9.48
N ARG A 178 14.02 4.09 8.94
CA ARG A 178 14.22 4.41 7.52
C ARG A 178 14.78 3.23 6.79
N LEU A 179 14.16 2.89 5.68
CA LEU A 179 14.65 1.96 4.67
C LEU A 179 15.14 2.77 3.46
N THR A 180 16.40 2.60 3.10
CA THR A 180 17.01 3.17 1.90
C THR A 180 17.40 2.02 0.97
N PRO A 181 16.70 1.83 -0.17
CA PRO A 181 17.02 0.73 -1.09
C PRO A 181 18.45 0.81 -1.58
N SER A 182 19.13 -0.33 -1.63
CA SER A 182 20.50 -0.45 -2.15
C SER A 182 20.56 -0.57 -3.67
N ASP A 183 19.45 -0.98 -4.32
CA ASP A 183 19.39 -1.20 -5.76
C ASP A 183 19.40 0.13 -6.53
N ALA A 184 20.32 0.28 -7.47
CA ALA A 184 20.43 1.46 -8.33
C ALA A 184 19.18 1.66 -9.20
N ALA A 185 18.58 0.56 -9.65
CA ALA A 185 17.36 0.54 -10.45
C ALA A 185 16.12 1.08 -9.71
N SER A 186 16.13 1.14 -8.37
CA SER A 186 14.98 1.59 -7.58
C SER A 186 14.56 3.02 -7.92
N SER A 187 13.27 3.26 -8.13
CA SER A 187 12.66 4.59 -8.18
C SER A 187 12.37 5.15 -6.77
N VAL A 188 12.32 4.27 -5.76
CA VAL A 188 12.13 4.66 -4.37
C VAL A 188 13.44 5.21 -3.81
N ARG A 189 13.39 6.43 -3.25
CA ARG A 189 14.52 7.05 -2.56
C ARG A 189 14.68 6.49 -1.16
N ARG A 190 13.58 6.40 -0.43
CA ARG A 190 13.49 5.86 0.92
C ARG A 190 12.05 5.57 1.32
N VAL A 191 11.90 4.76 2.34
CA VAL A 191 10.65 4.56 3.06
C VAL A 191 10.88 4.87 4.54
N ASP A 192 10.07 5.73 5.14
CA ASP A 192 10.09 6.01 6.56
C ASP A 192 8.90 5.31 7.23
N VAL A 193 9.18 4.40 8.15
CA VAL A 193 8.18 3.65 8.92
C VAL A 193 8.23 4.10 10.37
N TRP A 194 7.10 4.58 10.88
CA TRP A 194 6.95 4.99 12.27
C TRP A 194 6.19 3.93 13.03
N ALA A 195 6.90 3.20 13.87
CA ALA A 195 6.38 2.06 14.61
C ALA A 195 6.16 2.40 16.08
N ASP A 196 5.06 1.93 16.65
CA ASP A 196 4.73 2.09 18.08
C ASP A 196 5.89 1.65 18.97
N GLY A 197 6.34 2.52 19.85
CA GLY A 197 7.51 2.27 20.70
C GLY A 197 7.35 1.08 21.66
N ARG A 198 6.11 0.72 22.01
CA ARG A 198 5.80 -0.37 22.94
C ARG A 198 5.58 -1.70 22.22
N THR A 199 4.81 -1.72 21.14
CA THR A 199 4.40 -2.95 20.45
C THR A 199 5.22 -3.21 19.19
N GLY A 200 5.76 -2.17 18.55
CA GLY A 200 6.40 -2.27 17.25
C GLY A 200 5.42 -2.15 16.07
N LEU A 201 4.10 -2.01 16.33
CA LEU A 201 3.12 -1.91 15.25
C LEU A 201 3.40 -0.69 14.37
N PRO A 202 3.56 -0.83 13.03
CA PRO A 202 3.69 0.30 12.14
C PRO A 202 2.43 1.17 12.18
N LEU A 203 2.60 2.44 12.54
CA LEU A 203 1.53 3.43 12.71
C LEU A 203 1.45 4.40 11.54
N GLN A 204 2.57 4.64 10.86
CA GLN A 204 2.65 5.45 9.65
C GLN A 204 3.77 4.94 8.74
N VAL A 205 3.52 5.02 7.45
CA VAL A 205 4.48 4.69 6.39
C VAL A 205 4.49 5.81 5.38
N GLU A 206 5.66 6.34 5.08
CA GLU A 206 5.88 7.40 4.10
C GLU A 206 6.83 6.88 3.03
N VAL A 207 6.39 6.85 1.77
CA VAL A 207 7.22 6.44 0.62
C VAL A 207 7.66 7.69 -0.14
N PHE A 208 8.94 7.81 -0.40
CA PHE A 208 9.54 8.94 -1.12
C PHE A 208 10.19 8.44 -2.42
N GLN A 209 9.85 9.08 -3.50
CA GLN A 209 10.42 8.83 -4.84
C GLN A 209 11.79 9.51 -4.98
N LYS A 210 12.68 8.96 -5.81
CA LYS A 210 13.88 9.64 -6.27
C LYS A 210 13.51 10.89 -7.10
N GLY A 211 14.25 11.97 -6.94
CA GLY A 211 14.01 13.21 -7.66
C GLY A 211 12.83 14.05 -7.17
N ALA A 212 12.00 13.55 -6.23
CA ALA A 212 10.88 14.31 -5.67
C ALA A 212 11.11 14.66 -4.19
N ALA A 213 10.70 15.88 -3.81
CA ALA A 213 10.74 16.33 -2.42
C ALA A 213 9.50 15.84 -1.62
N LYS A 214 8.35 15.75 -2.29
CA LYS A 214 7.07 15.35 -1.69
C LYS A 214 7.03 13.85 -1.38
N VAL A 215 6.18 13.49 -0.40
CA VAL A 215 5.81 12.12 -0.11
C VAL A 215 4.92 11.61 -1.24
N ALA A 216 5.28 10.50 -1.85
CA ALA A 216 4.49 9.87 -2.91
C ALA A 216 3.32 9.04 -2.37
N LEU A 217 3.48 8.45 -1.16
CA LEU A 217 2.43 7.73 -0.45
C LEU A 217 2.61 7.93 1.05
N ASP A 218 1.57 8.40 1.74
CA ASP A 218 1.48 8.51 3.21
C ASP A 218 0.29 7.70 3.70
N ALA A 219 0.55 6.60 4.38
CA ALA A 219 -0.44 5.77 5.03
C ALA A 219 -0.26 5.88 6.55
N ARG A 220 -1.31 6.29 7.30
CA ARG A 220 -1.23 6.48 8.75
C ARG A 220 -2.52 6.20 9.49
N PHE A 221 -2.40 5.75 10.73
CA PHE A 221 -3.52 5.76 11.66
C PHE A 221 -3.78 7.18 12.18
N LEU A 222 -5.04 7.56 12.26
CA LEU A 222 -5.52 8.77 12.94
C LEU A 222 -6.00 8.46 14.35
N ASP A 223 -6.63 7.28 14.53
CA ASP A 223 -7.01 6.72 15.82
C ASP A 223 -6.68 5.23 15.85
N LEU A 224 -6.29 4.71 17.01
CA LEU A 224 -5.90 3.31 17.17
C LEU A 224 -6.18 2.82 18.59
N ARG A 225 -6.92 1.74 18.69
CA ARG A 225 -7.15 0.97 19.92
C ARG A 225 -6.56 -0.42 19.77
N LEU A 226 -5.62 -0.76 20.65
CA LEU A 226 -5.07 -2.11 20.74
C LEU A 226 -6.03 -3.00 21.50
N GLY A 227 -6.20 -4.20 21.04
CA GLY A 227 -7.07 -5.23 21.60
C GLY A 227 -7.70 -6.04 20.47
N MET A 228 -7.98 -7.31 20.71
CA MET A 228 -8.59 -8.18 19.73
C MET A 228 -10.05 -7.77 19.53
N PRO A 229 -10.48 -7.35 18.30
CA PRO A 229 -11.89 -7.12 18.03
C PRO A 229 -12.72 -8.39 18.18
N ASP A 230 -14.04 -8.25 18.38
CA ASP A 230 -14.95 -9.39 18.35
C ASP A 230 -14.94 -10.05 16.96
N ALA A 231 -14.97 -11.39 16.92
CA ALA A 231 -14.98 -12.15 15.68
C ALA A 231 -16.21 -11.86 14.80
N ALA A 232 -17.35 -11.55 15.43
CA ALA A 232 -18.55 -11.19 14.71
C ALA A 232 -18.43 -9.90 13.89
N VAL A 233 -17.47 -9.01 14.22
CA VAL A 233 -17.25 -7.75 13.48
C VAL A 233 -16.51 -7.99 12.16
N THR A 234 -15.61 -8.97 12.13
CA THR A 234 -14.81 -9.31 10.93
C THR A 234 -15.49 -10.36 10.06
N ALA A 235 -16.31 -11.24 10.64
CA ALA A 235 -17.09 -12.22 9.90
C ALA A 235 -18.05 -11.55 8.90
N PHE A 236 -18.20 -12.17 7.73
CA PHE A 236 -19.14 -11.69 6.72
C PHE A 236 -20.01 -12.82 6.17
N VAL A 237 -21.30 -12.55 6.16
CA VAL A 237 -22.32 -13.34 5.47
C VAL A 237 -23.16 -12.37 4.66
N PRO A 238 -23.34 -12.58 3.34
CA PRO A 238 -24.19 -11.70 2.54
C PRO A 238 -25.59 -11.56 3.17
N PRO A 239 -26.09 -10.34 3.38
CA PRO A 239 -27.45 -10.13 3.90
C PRO A 239 -28.52 -10.74 3.00
N PRO A 240 -29.71 -11.07 3.55
CA PRO A 240 -30.84 -11.47 2.73
C PRO A 240 -31.18 -10.42 1.67
N GLY A 241 -31.35 -10.85 0.41
CA GLY A 241 -31.63 -9.94 -0.72
C GLY A 241 -30.41 -9.32 -1.37
N ALA A 242 -29.20 -9.60 -0.87
CA ALA A 242 -27.98 -9.13 -1.51
C ALA A 242 -27.77 -9.82 -2.87
N THR A 243 -27.24 -9.05 -3.82
CA THR A 243 -26.70 -9.60 -5.08
C THR A 243 -25.31 -10.19 -4.81
N VAL A 244 -25.17 -11.52 -4.96
CA VAL A 244 -23.89 -12.20 -4.77
C VAL A 244 -23.23 -12.43 -6.13
N ARG A 245 -21.93 -12.09 -6.24
CA ARG A 245 -21.10 -12.25 -7.44
C ARG A 245 -19.80 -12.93 -7.09
N GLU A 246 -19.23 -13.67 -8.05
CA GLU A 246 -17.82 -14.10 -7.98
C GLU A 246 -16.95 -13.03 -8.64
N GLY A 247 -15.84 -12.68 -7.99
CA GLY A 247 -14.85 -11.74 -8.52
C GLY A 247 -14.06 -12.39 -9.66
N ARG A 248 -13.81 -11.62 -10.71
CA ARG A 248 -13.10 -12.08 -11.92
C ARG A 248 -11.77 -11.38 -12.17
N GLU A 249 -11.39 -10.44 -11.33
CA GLU A 249 -10.20 -9.60 -11.56
C GLU A 249 -8.92 -10.44 -11.66
N ALA A 250 -8.73 -11.39 -10.76
CA ALA A 250 -7.59 -12.32 -10.80
C ALA A 250 -7.67 -13.28 -12.00
N GLU A 251 -8.86 -13.73 -12.37
CA GLU A 251 -9.05 -14.63 -13.52
C GLU A 251 -8.66 -13.95 -14.84
N VAL A 252 -8.99 -12.67 -15.02
CA VAL A 252 -8.64 -11.91 -16.23
C VAL A 252 -7.12 -11.83 -16.40
N VAL A 253 -6.38 -11.58 -15.34
CA VAL A 253 -4.91 -11.53 -15.39
C VAL A 253 -4.31 -12.91 -15.67
N LEU A 254 -4.82 -13.96 -15.04
CA LEU A 254 -4.34 -15.32 -15.24
C LEU A 254 -4.72 -15.87 -16.63
N GLU A 255 -5.92 -15.58 -17.12
CA GLU A 255 -6.37 -15.97 -18.44
C GLU A 255 -5.58 -15.26 -19.54
N ALA A 256 -5.32 -13.95 -19.37
CA ALA A 256 -4.39 -13.23 -20.23
C ALA A 256 -3.00 -13.91 -20.24
N GLY A 257 -2.49 -14.27 -19.06
CA GLY A 257 -1.21 -14.98 -18.93
C GLY A 257 -1.18 -16.38 -19.57
N ARG A 258 -2.30 -17.12 -19.56
CA ARG A 258 -2.40 -18.45 -20.22
C ARG A 258 -2.42 -18.38 -21.74
N ARG A 259 -2.93 -17.29 -22.30
CA ARG A 259 -2.97 -17.05 -23.76
C ARG A 259 -1.65 -16.61 -24.31
N ILE A 260 -0.70 -16.26 -23.43
CA ILE A 260 0.63 -15.83 -23.81
C ILE A 260 1.49 -17.07 -24.05
N ARG A 261 2.22 -17.10 -25.16
CA ARG A 261 3.19 -18.17 -25.43
C ARG A 261 4.23 -18.24 -24.35
N PRO A 262 4.68 -19.45 -23.97
CA PRO A 262 5.81 -19.60 -23.06
C PRO A 262 7.03 -18.88 -23.59
N VAL A 263 7.51 -17.88 -22.87
CA VAL A 263 8.74 -17.14 -23.17
C VAL A 263 9.73 -17.39 -22.06
N GLN A 264 10.96 -17.69 -22.41
CA GLN A 264 12.05 -17.78 -21.44
C GLN A 264 12.58 -16.37 -21.16
N LEU A 265 12.10 -15.80 -20.07
CA LEU A 265 12.59 -14.52 -19.59
C LEU A 265 13.97 -14.69 -18.95
N PRO A 266 14.88 -13.68 -19.05
CA PRO A 266 16.21 -13.71 -18.45
C PRO A 266 16.19 -13.99 -16.94
N ALA A 267 17.24 -14.64 -16.43
CA ALA A 267 17.41 -14.86 -14.99
C ALA A 267 17.66 -13.56 -14.20
N THR A 268 18.10 -12.51 -14.88
CA THR A 268 18.38 -11.20 -14.28
C THR A 268 18.03 -10.09 -15.27
N LEU A 269 17.32 -9.06 -14.81
CA LEU A 269 17.06 -7.83 -15.56
C LEU A 269 17.52 -6.63 -14.75
N VAL A 270 18.28 -5.73 -15.34
CA VAL A 270 18.83 -4.50 -14.75
C VAL A 270 19.46 -4.70 -13.37
N GLY A 271 20.16 -5.83 -13.19
CA GLY A 271 20.78 -6.21 -11.92
C GLY A 271 19.82 -6.89 -10.93
N LEU A 272 18.52 -6.93 -11.23
CA LEU A 272 17.51 -7.53 -10.37
C LEU A 272 17.36 -9.03 -10.70
N PRO A 273 17.51 -9.95 -9.73
CA PRO A 273 17.31 -11.38 -9.97
C PRO A 273 15.83 -11.70 -10.16
N ARG A 274 15.54 -12.69 -11.04
CA ARG A 274 14.19 -13.22 -11.22
C ARG A 274 13.74 -13.97 -9.97
N ARG A 275 12.50 -13.77 -9.56
CA ARG A 275 11.87 -14.50 -8.46
C ARG A 275 11.15 -15.74 -8.97
N ALA A 276 11.21 -16.81 -8.22
CA ALA A 276 10.32 -17.95 -8.42
C ALA A 276 8.90 -17.57 -7.97
N LEU A 277 7.91 -17.82 -8.80
CA LEU A 277 6.51 -17.59 -8.52
C LEU A 277 5.73 -18.87 -8.80
N ASP A 278 5.18 -19.49 -7.77
CA ASP A 278 4.35 -20.68 -7.91
C ASP A 278 2.97 -20.31 -8.45
N GLY A 279 2.46 -21.09 -9.39
CA GLY A 279 1.12 -20.90 -9.97
C GLY A 279 0.99 -19.72 -10.96
N VAL A 280 2.10 -19.03 -11.29
CA VAL A 280 2.11 -17.94 -12.28
C VAL A 280 2.62 -18.47 -13.62
N PRO A 281 1.98 -18.10 -14.78
CA PRO A 281 2.43 -18.50 -16.10
C PRO A 281 3.92 -18.15 -16.36
N THR A 282 4.66 -19.04 -17.02
CA THR A 282 6.10 -18.92 -17.25
C THR A 282 6.53 -17.68 -18.04
N GLY A 283 5.61 -17.10 -18.82
CA GLY A 283 5.83 -15.85 -19.56
C GLY A 283 5.80 -14.60 -18.68
N ILE A 284 5.34 -14.69 -17.43
CA ILE A 284 5.37 -13.56 -16.49
C ILE A 284 6.62 -13.66 -15.62
N GLY A 285 7.36 -12.56 -15.52
CA GLY A 285 8.54 -12.43 -14.68
C GLY A 285 8.37 -11.38 -13.61
N LEU A 286 8.78 -11.71 -12.38
CA LEU A 286 8.94 -10.75 -11.29
C LEU A 286 10.41 -10.74 -10.90
N TYR A 287 11.00 -9.55 -10.83
CA TYR A 287 12.40 -9.34 -10.54
C TYR A 287 12.61 -8.44 -9.34
N GLY A 288 13.72 -8.62 -8.64
CA GLY A 288 14.09 -7.80 -7.50
C GLY A 288 13.53 -8.29 -6.17
N ARG A 289 13.62 -7.44 -5.13
CA ARG A 289 13.19 -7.74 -3.76
C ARG A 289 12.71 -6.48 -3.03
N GLY A 290 11.97 -6.71 -1.96
CA GLY A 290 11.55 -5.66 -1.03
C GLY A 290 10.78 -4.54 -1.73
N VAL A 291 11.34 -3.34 -1.69
CA VAL A 291 10.73 -2.14 -2.30
C VAL A 291 11.14 -1.92 -3.75
N THR A 292 12.08 -2.69 -4.29
CA THR A 292 12.53 -2.59 -5.68
C THR A 292 12.08 -3.82 -6.44
N LEU A 293 10.98 -3.68 -7.15
CA LEU A 293 10.36 -4.75 -7.91
C LEU A 293 10.13 -4.32 -9.35
N LEU A 294 10.31 -5.25 -10.28
CA LEU A 294 10.00 -5.11 -11.70
C LEU A 294 9.21 -6.33 -12.17
N ALA A 295 7.99 -6.12 -12.61
CA ALA A 295 7.16 -7.13 -13.26
C ALA A 295 7.25 -6.96 -14.78
N VAL A 296 7.31 -8.08 -15.50
CA VAL A 296 7.37 -8.15 -16.95
C VAL A 296 6.36 -9.20 -17.41
N ALA A 297 5.53 -8.83 -18.37
CA ALA A 297 4.60 -9.76 -19.01
C ALA A 297 4.47 -9.45 -20.51
N PRO A 298 4.56 -10.45 -21.39
CA PRO A 298 4.11 -10.29 -22.76
C PRO A 298 2.58 -10.12 -22.76
N VAL A 299 2.07 -9.30 -23.65
CA VAL A 299 0.63 -8.99 -23.73
C VAL A 299 0.14 -9.09 -25.18
N PRO A 300 -1.16 -9.35 -25.41
CA PRO A 300 -1.74 -9.25 -26.75
C PRO A 300 -1.69 -7.83 -27.29
N ASP A 301 -1.53 -7.69 -28.62
CA ASP A 301 -1.44 -6.39 -29.32
C ASP A 301 -2.58 -5.44 -28.97
N ARG A 302 -3.80 -5.95 -28.85
CA ARG A 302 -4.98 -5.14 -28.50
C ARG A 302 -4.84 -4.48 -27.12
N LEU A 303 -4.28 -5.22 -26.15
CA LEU A 303 -4.06 -4.68 -24.79
C LEU A 303 -2.90 -3.69 -24.79
N ALA A 304 -1.82 -3.99 -25.51
CA ALA A 304 -0.68 -3.09 -25.69
C ALA A 304 -1.12 -1.76 -26.30
N PHE A 305 -1.93 -1.81 -27.37
CA PHE A 305 -2.45 -0.62 -28.03
C PHE A 305 -3.27 0.26 -27.06
N GLY A 306 -4.23 -0.32 -26.34
CA GLY A 306 -5.04 0.45 -25.39
C GLY A 306 -4.23 1.07 -24.25
N LEU A 307 -3.24 0.31 -23.73
CA LEU A 307 -2.36 0.80 -22.68
C LEU A 307 -1.40 1.88 -23.20
N ARG A 308 -0.83 1.71 -24.39
CA ARG A 308 0.00 2.74 -25.02
C ARG A 308 -0.76 4.06 -25.17
N ASP A 309 -2.01 4.01 -25.66
CA ASP A 309 -2.84 5.23 -25.83
C ASP A 309 -3.08 5.89 -24.46
N ALA A 310 -3.37 5.12 -23.41
CA ALA A 310 -3.53 5.62 -22.06
C ALA A 310 -2.24 6.24 -21.51
N LEU A 311 -1.08 5.61 -21.73
CA LEU A 311 0.22 6.14 -21.32
C LEU A 311 0.56 7.42 -22.08
N SER A 312 0.29 7.47 -23.39
CA SER A 312 0.60 8.61 -24.25
C SER A 312 -0.23 9.86 -23.92
N ALA A 313 -1.38 9.68 -23.27
CA ALA A 313 -2.20 10.79 -22.78
C ALA A 313 -1.59 11.50 -21.56
N SER A 314 -0.60 10.90 -20.89
CA SER A 314 0.10 11.53 -19.78
C SER A 314 1.06 12.62 -20.28
N PRO A 315 1.07 13.83 -19.66
CA PRO A 315 2.00 14.90 -20.04
C PRO A 315 3.47 14.54 -19.82
N ASP A 316 3.74 13.60 -18.93
CA ASP A 316 5.10 13.13 -18.59
C ASP A 316 5.49 11.83 -19.35
N ALA A 317 4.74 11.48 -20.39
CA ALA A 317 5.02 10.32 -21.22
C ALA A 317 6.35 10.47 -21.98
N VAL A 318 7.18 9.45 -21.92
CA VAL A 318 8.40 9.33 -22.74
C VAL A 318 8.14 8.25 -23.78
N THR A 319 8.17 8.64 -25.07
CA THR A 319 8.02 7.72 -26.20
C THR A 319 9.27 7.74 -27.04
N ASP A 320 9.83 6.57 -27.30
CA ASP A 320 11.00 6.35 -28.16
C ASP A 320 10.88 5.02 -28.93
N GLU A 321 11.97 4.57 -29.55
CA GLU A 321 12.04 3.32 -30.33
C GLU A 321 11.71 2.06 -29.51
N LEU A 322 11.81 2.11 -28.19
CA LEU A 322 11.52 0.99 -27.30
C LEU A 322 10.04 0.92 -26.92
N GLY A 323 9.29 2.01 -27.06
CA GLY A 323 7.88 2.10 -26.68
C GLY A 323 7.57 3.32 -25.84
N THR A 324 6.43 3.28 -25.14
CA THR A 324 5.93 4.40 -24.32
C THR A 324 6.01 4.05 -22.85
N ARG A 325 6.56 4.96 -22.02
CA ARG A 325 6.71 4.79 -20.57
C ARG A 325 6.34 6.04 -19.78
N VAL A 326 5.82 5.84 -18.60
CA VAL A 326 5.38 6.89 -17.67
C VAL A 326 5.80 6.51 -16.25
N ALA A 327 6.18 7.51 -15.45
CA ALA A 327 6.31 7.38 -14.01
C ALA A 327 5.10 8.00 -13.31
N ALA A 328 4.39 7.20 -12.52
CA ALA A 328 3.35 7.64 -11.62
C ALA A 328 3.86 7.51 -10.18
N GLY A 329 4.43 8.57 -9.63
CA GLY A 329 5.14 8.49 -8.37
C GLY A 329 6.31 7.48 -8.44
N PRO A 330 6.49 6.60 -7.45
CA PRO A 330 7.55 5.59 -7.46
C PRO A 330 7.24 4.40 -8.39
N VAL A 331 6.03 4.27 -8.91
CA VAL A 331 5.67 3.21 -9.85
C VAL A 331 5.87 3.71 -11.27
N ALA A 332 6.55 2.94 -12.09
CA ALA A 332 6.72 3.20 -13.50
C ALA A 332 6.06 2.09 -14.33
N VAL A 333 5.49 2.47 -15.46
CA VAL A 333 4.85 1.56 -16.42
C VAL A 333 5.43 1.83 -17.81
N MET A 334 5.64 0.77 -18.57
CA MET A 334 6.12 0.84 -19.95
C MET A 334 5.40 -0.18 -20.81
N VAL A 335 4.97 0.23 -21.98
CA VAL A 335 4.61 -0.67 -23.08
C VAL A 335 5.76 -0.71 -24.05
N VAL A 336 6.30 -1.89 -24.28
CA VAL A 336 7.41 -2.16 -25.22
C VAL A 336 6.81 -2.74 -26.48
N GLU A 337 7.06 -2.10 -27.62
CA GLU A 337 6.55 -2.50 -28.95
C GLU A 337 7.69 -2.50 -29.97
N PRO A 338 8.75 -3.29 -29.78
CA PRO A 338 9.83 -3.33 -30.75
C PRO A 338 9.33 -4.00 -32.05
N PRO A 339 9.73 -3.51 -33.21
CA PRO A 339 9.36 -4.09 -34.51
C PRO A 339 9.72 -5.58 -34.56
N GLY A 340 8.72 -6.44 -34.82
CA GLY A 340 8.90 -7.88 -34.99
C GLY A 340 9.06 -8.70 -33.70
N ARG A 341 8.99 -8.09 -32.51
CA ARG A 341 9.22 -8.79 -31.25
C ARG A 341 7.96 -9.08 -30.43
N GLY A 342 6.82 -8.50 -30.79
CA GLY A 342 5.59 -8.54 -29.98
C GLY A 342 5.66 -7.68 -28.71
N PRO A 343 4.52 -7.24 -28.18
CA PRO A 343 4.47 -6.27 -27.10
C PRO A 343 4.68 -6.91 -25.72
N TYR A 344 5.36 -6.14 -24.87
CA TYR A 344 5.48 -6.41 -23.44
C TYR A 344 4.96 -5.25 -22.61
N VAL A 345 4.45 -5.55 -21.42
CA VAL A 345 4.23 -4.59 -20.36
C VAL A 345 5.25 -4.80 -19.26
N LEU A 346 5.93 -3.72 -18.89
CA LEU A 346 6.83 -3.66 -17.76
C LEU A 346 6.24 -2.69 -16.74
N THR A 347 6.23 -3.07 -15.48
CA THR A 347 5.80 -2.18 -14.40
C THR A 347 6.54 -2.49 -13.10
N GLY A 348 6.76 -1.47 -12.30
CA GLY A 348 7.41 -1.67 -11.01
C GLY A 348 7.90 -0.40 -10.35
N THR A 349 8.57 -0.57 -9.23
CA THR A 349 9.19 0.50 -8.46
C THR A 349 10.64 0.71 -8.89
N VAL A 350 10.82 0.87 -10.20
CA VAL A 350 12.11 1.10 -10.87
C VAL A 350 12.07 2.40 -11.67
N THR A 351 13.22 2.97 -11.96
CA THR A 351 13.33 4.20 -12.76
C THR A 351 12.91 3.98 -14.22
N LEU A 352 12.53 5.05 -14.93
CA LEU A 352 12.22 4.98 -16.36
C LEU A 352 13.39 4.48 -17.19
N ASP A 353 14.63 4.83 -16.80
CA ASP A 353 15.86 4.33 -17.46
C ASP A 353 16.03 2.82 -17.24
N ALA A 354 15.74 2.34 -16.01
CA ALA A 354 15.79 0.92 -15.73
C ALA A 354 14.73 0.13 -16.53
N LEU A 355 13.53 0.69 -16.76
CA LEU A 355 12.52 0.09 -17.64
C LEU A 355 13.04 0.00 -19.08
N ALA A 356 13.62 1.08 -19.61
CA ALA A 356 14.20 1.11 -20.96
C ALA A 356 15.36 0.09 -21.11
N ASP A 357 16.24 -0.01 -20.10
CA ASP A 357 17.33 -0.98 -20.10
C ASP A 357 16.84 -2.43 -19.99
N ALA A 358 15.77 -2.66 -19.25
CA ALA A 358 15.11 -3.97 -19.19
C ALA A 358 14.50 -4.33 -20.54
N ALA A 359 13.80 -3.39 -21.19
CA ALA A 359 13.16 -3.58 -22.49
C ALA A 359 14.14 -4.04 -23.57
N ARG A 360 15.36 -3.47 -23.61
CA ARG A 360 16.41 -3.86 -24.56
C ARG A 360 16.88 -5.31 -24.41
N ARG A 361 16.67 -5.91 -23.25
CA ARG A 361 17.14 -7.27 -22.91
C ARG A 361 16.04 -8.33 -22.97
N LEU A 362 14.81 -7.94 -23.34
CA LEU A 362 13.72 -8.88 -23.48
C LEU A 362 13.88 -9.74 -24.74
N PRO A 363 13.52 -11.03 -24.69
CA PRO A 363 13.55 -11.91 -25.84
C PRO A 363 12.49 -11.53 -26.87
N ASP A 364 12.70 -11.95 -28.10
CA ASP A 364 11.71 -11.83 -29.17
C ASP A 364 10.55 -12.78 -28.91
N LEU A 365 9.31 -12.30 -29.13
CA LEU A 365 8.13 -13.16 -29.14
C LEU A 365 8.02 -13.77 -30.55
N GLU A 366 8.09 -15.10 -30.66
CA GLU A 366 7.79 -15.75 -31.92
C GLU A 366 6.34 -15.48 -32.33
N PRO A 367 6.08 -15.12 -33.61
CA PRO A 367 4.72 -14.92 -34.09
C PRO A 367 3.87 -16.17 -33.88
N ALA A 368 2.60 -15.99 -33.54
CA ALA A 368 1.65 -17.09 -33.48
C ALA A 368 1.51 -17.70 -34.88
N LYS A 369 1.86 -19.00 -35.02
CA LYS A 369 1.57 -19.76 -36.24
C LYS A 369 0.08 -19.97 -36.39
#